data_f0781aa19765ecd05f2b5368997ce9ac
#
_entry.id   f0781aa19765ecd05f2b5368997ce9ac
#
_cell.length_a   1.000
_cell.length_b   1.000
_cell.length_c   1.000
_cell.angle_alpha   90.00
_cell.angle_beta   90.00
_cell.angle_gamma   90.00
#
_symmetry.space_group_name_H-M   'P 1'
#
loop_
_entity.id
_entity.type
_entity.pdbx_description
1 polymer ?
#
loop_
_entity_poly.entity_id
_entity_poly.type
_entity_poly.pdbx_seq_one_letter_code
_entity_poly.pdbx_strand_id
1 'polypeptide(L)'
;MSVQLLDKTRKINKLLHNNNSSKVVFNDICEVLTEILSSNVLVVSKKGKVLGGSKCTGVPYIEELIQKEVGRHIDDMLNERLLSILSTKENVNLETLGFSEEASKGYQAIITPIDIAGERFGTLFIYKKDEVYEIDDIILSEYGTTVVGLEMLRSVNEESAEETRKEHIVQSAISTLSYSELEAIIHIFDELDGTEGILVASKIADRVGITRSVIVNALRKFESAGVIESRSSGMKGTYIKVVNDYVFTELDKIKAERNN
;
A
#
# COMPACT_ATOMS: atom_id res chain seq x y z
N MET A 1 -37.25 -11.14 -5.31
CA MET A 1 -35.88 -10.83 -5.71
C MET A 1 -35.95 -9.94 -6.92
N SER A 2 -35.64 -8.71 -6.74
CA SER A 2 -36.07 -7.66 -7.66
C SER A 2 -35.00 -7.39 -8.73
N VAL A 3 -35.45 -6.92 -9.89
CA VAL A 3 -34.63 -6.34 -10.95
C VAL A 3 -33.65 -5.29 -10.35
N GLN A 4 -34.07 -4.59 -9.29
CA GLN A 4 -33.25 -3.62 -8.57
C GLN A 4 -31.99 -4.23 -7.94
N LEU A 5 -32.08 -5.42 -7.30
CA LEU A 5 -30.90 -6.10 -6.74
C LEU A 5 -29.89 -6.46 -7.83
N LEU A 6 -30.39 -6.96 -8.97
CA LEU A 6 -29.55 -7.27 -10.12
C LEU A 6 -28.83 -6.03 -10.67
N ASP A 7 -29.54 -4.91 -10.78
CA ASP A 7 -28.95 -3.67 -11.28
C ASP A 7 -27.92 -3.09 -10.30
N LYS A 8 -28.18 -3.16 -8.99
CA LYS A 8 -27.21 -2.79 -7.94
C LYS A 8 -25.98 -3.68 -8.00
N THR A 9 -26.13 -5.01 -8.13
CA THR A 9 -25.02 -5.95 -8.28
C THR A 9 -24.17 -5.64 -9.53
N ARG A 10 -24.83 -5.31 -10.65
CA ARG A 10 -24.15 -4.92 -11.90
C ARG A 10 -23.34 -3.63 -11.75
N LYS A 11 -23.79 -2.67 -10.94
CA LYS A 11 -23.00 -1.46 -10.63
C LYS A 11 -21.71 -1.81 -9.90
N ILE A 12 -21.76 -2.71 -8.91
CA ILE A 12 -20.56 -3.18 -8.20
C ILE A 12 -19.62 -3.93 -9.17
N ASN A 13 -20.17 -4.79 -10.05
CA ASN A 13 -19.37 -5.52 -11.03
C ASN A 13 -18.59 -4.60 -11.99
N LYS A 14 -19.13 -3.45 -12.36
CA LYS A 14 -18.43 -2.51 -13.24
C LYS A 14 -17.10 -2.02 -12.64
N LEU A 15 -16.96 -2.01 -11.32
CA LEU A 15 -15.70 -1.67 -10.67
C LEU A 15 -14.57 -2.64 -11.02
N LEU A 16 -14.89 -3.94 -11.16
CA LEU A 16 -13.91 -4.97 -11.54
C LEU A 16 -13.50 -4.88 -13.02
N HIS A 17 -14.31 -4.25 -13.87
CA HIS A 17 -14.05 -4.14 -15.30
C HIS A 17 -13.30 -2.86 -15.72
N ASN A 18 -13.19 -1.86 -14.85
CA ASN A 18 -12.49 -0.60 -15.13
C ASN A 18 -10.96 -0.73 -15.03
N ASN A 19 -10.39 -1.72 -15.71
CA ASN A 19 -8.97 -2.09 -15.67
C ASN A 19 -8.00 -1.10 -16.38
N ASN A 20 -8.43 0.09 -16.76
CA ASN A 20 -7.57 1.03 -17.52
C ASN A 20 -6.79 2.04 -16.67
N SER A 21 -6.93 2.03 -15.37
CA SER A 21 -6.09 2.84 -14.49
C SER A 21 -5.43 1.96 -13.43
N SER A 22 -4.16 2.07 -13.31
CA SER A 22 -3.27 1.29 -12.46
C SER A 22 -3.47 1.42 -10.94
N LYS A 23 -4.60 1.97 -10.49
CA LYS A 23 -5.04 1.98 -9.08
C LYS A 23 -6.55 2.12 -9.05
N VAL A 24 -7.26 1.05 -8.69
CA VAL A 24 -8.61 1.21 -8.15
C VAL A 24 -8.46 1.94 -6.82
N VAL A 25 -9.03 3.12 -6.75
CA VAL A 25 -9.03 3.90 -5.52
C VAL A 25 -10.15 3.32 -4.66
N PHE A 26 -9.83 2.83 -3.46
CA PHE A 26 -10.83 2.31 -2.52
C PHE A 26 -12.00 3.26 -2.29
N ASN A 27 -11.77 4.56 -2.45
CA ASN A 27 -12.83 5.58 -2.40
C ASN A 27 -13.91 5.36 -3.46
N ASP A 28 -13.55 4.99 -4.69
CA ASP A 28 -14.51 4.77 -5.78
C ASP A 28 -15.44 3.59 -5.45
N ILE A 29 -14.88 2.54 -4.82
CA ILE A 29 -15.67 1.40 -4.34
C ILE A 29 -16.62 1.86 -3.21
N CYS A 30 -16.10 2.63 -2.26
CA CYS A 30 -16.91 3.17 -1.17
C CYS A 30 -18.04 4.08 -1.68
N GLU A 31 -17.79 4.91 -2.69
CA GLU A 31 -18.79 5.77 -3.31
C GLU A 31 -19.94 4.96 -3.93
N VAL A 32 -19.61 3.93 -4.71
CA VAL A 32 -20.60 3.04 -5.31
C VAL A 32 -21.42 2.31 -4.24
N LEU A 33 -20.77 1.81 -3.18
CA LEU A 33 -21.48 1.15 -2.07
C LEU A 33 -22.35 2.14 -1.30
N THR A 34 -21.87 3.37 -1.08
CA THR A 34 -22.65 4.45 -0.44
C THR A 34 -23.92 4.76 -1.23
N GLU A 35 -23.81 4.89 -2.55
CA GLU A 35 -24.98 5.14 -3.42
C GLU A 35 -25.98 3.97 -3.36
N ILE A 36 -25.48 2.74 -3.40
CA ILE A 36 -26.33 1.53 -3.47
C ILE A 36 -27.03 1.26 -2.14
N LEU A 37 -26.34 1.47 -1.00
CA LEU A 37 -26.82 1.11 0.34
C LEU A 37 -27.38 2.31 1.10
N SER A 38 -27.30 3.52 0.53
CA SER A 38 -27.70 4.77 1.19
C SER A 38 -27.09 4.93 2.59
N SER A 39 -25.81 4.60 2.72
CA SER A 39 -25.09 4.47 3.99
C SER A 39 -23.70 5.09 3.90
N ASN A 40 -23.14 5.47 5.04
CA ASN A 40 -21.73 5.77 5.13
C ASN A 40 -20.92 4.48 5.05
N VAL A 41 -19.83 4.49 4.29
CA VAL A 41 -19.00 3.31 4.01
C VAL A 41 -17.54 3.60 4.34
N LEU A 42 -16.87 2.67 5.00
CA LEU A 42 -15.45 2.70 5.30
C LEU A 42 -14.81 1.34 5.01
N VAL A 43 -13.64 1.37 4.41
CA VAL A 43 -12.75 0.22 4.27
C VAL A 43 -11.57 0.44 5.21
N VAL A 44 -11.41 -0.46 6.16
CA VAL A 44 -10.34 -0.41 7.17
C VAL A 44 -9.44 -1.61 7.00
N SER A 45 -8.12 -1.40 6.93
CA SER A 45 -7.13 -2.49 6.87
C SER A 45 -7.05 -3.25 8.19
N LYS A 46 -6.46 -4.43 8.17
CA LYS A 46 -6.15 -5.24 9.38
C LYS A 46 -5.39 -4.44 10.45
N LYS A 47 -4.58 -3.46 10.05
CA LYS A 47 -3.82 -2.59 10.96
C LYS A 47 -4.61 -1.34 11.41
N GLY A 48 -5.90 -1.26 11.14
CA GLY A 48 -6.73 -0.11 11.53
C GLY A 48 -6.62 1.12 10.62
N LYS A 49 -5.83 1.04 9.52
CA LYS A 49 -5.69 2.16 8.59
C LYS A 49 -6.92 2.27 7.69
N VAL A 50 -7.50 3.47 7.58
CA VAL A 50 -8.58 3.78 6.63
C VAL A 50 -8.01 3.80 5.21
N LEU A 51 -8.44 2.86 4.38
CA LEU A 51 -8.01 2.73 2.98
C LEU A 51 -8.94 3.49 2.03
N GLY A 52 -10.21 3.57 2.36
CA GLY A 52 -11.22 4.31 1.61
C GLY A 52 -12.42 4.63 2.46
N GLY A 53 -13.17 5.64 2.06
CA GLY A 53 -14.40 6.03 2.73
C GLY A 53 -15.28 6.90 1.85
N SER A 54 -16.58 6.81 2.05
CA SER A 54 -17.57 7.65 1.40
C SER A 54 -18.73 7.99 2.36
N LYS A 55 -19.26 9.19 2.21
CA LYS A 55 -20.33 9.74 3.03
C LYS A 55 -21.63 9.80 2.25
N CYS A 56 -22.68 9.26 2.83
CA CYS A 56 -24.03 9.38 2.31
C CYS A 56 -24.64 10.73 2.67
N THR A 57 -25.26 11.39 1.70
CA THR A 57 -26.02 12.61 1.94
C THR A 57 -27.19 12.32 2.87
N GLY A 58 -27.29 13.05 3.98
CA GLY A 58 -28.36 12.87 4.98
C GLY A 58 -28.01 11.90 6.13
N VAL A 59 -26.92 11.15 6.04
CA VAL A 59 -26.43 10.32 7.16
C VAL A 59 -25.31 11.07 7.88
N PRO A 60 -25.50 11.53 9.14
CA PRO A 60 -24.44 12.19 9.87
C PRO A 60 -23.21 11.29 10.04
N TYR A 61 -22.04 11.88 10.02
CA TYR A 61 -20.79 11.15 10.22
C TYR A 61 -20.46 11.03 11.71
N ILE A 62 -20.04 9.85 12.15
CA ILE A 62 -19.59 9.62 13.53
C ILE A 62 -18.08 9.82 13.58
N GLU A 63 -17.64 10.82 14.36
CA GLU A 63 -16.21 11.20 14.43
C GLU A 63 -15.50 10.66 15.67
N GLU A 64 -16.22 10.11 16.62
CA GLU A 64 -15.70 9.77 17.94
C GLU A 64 -14.54 8.78 17.90
N LEU A 65 -14.66 7.68 17.16
CA LEU A 65 -13.62 6.63 17.07
C LEU A 65 -13.10 6.46 15.64
N ILE A 66 -13.62 7.22 14.68
CA ILE A 66 -13.35 7.09 13.26
C ILE A 66 -12.70 8.35 12.74
N GLN A 67 -11.50 8.23 12.19
CA GLN A 67 -10.83 9.34 11.53
C GLN A 67 -11.45 9.62 10.16
N LYS A 68 -11.60 10.91 9.80
CA LYS A 68 -12.25 11.35 8.56
C LYS A 68 -11.41 11.11 7.31
N GLU A 69 -10.11 11.04 7.45
CA GLU A 69 -9.16 11.08 6.34
C GLU A 69 -8.65 9.68 6.00
N VAL A 70 -8.62 9.38 4.69
CA VAL A 70 -7.94 8.19 4.17
C VAL A 70 -6.45 8.26 4.53
N GLY A 71 -5.91 7.13 4.97
CA GLY A 71 -4.54 7.01 5.44
C GLY A 71 -4.35 7.18 6.94
N ARG A 72 -5.33 7.74 7.68
CA ARG A 72 -5.35 7.77 9.14
C ARG A 72 -5.78 6.42 9.72
N HIS A 73 -5.55 6.24 11.01
CA HIS A 73 -5.98 5.05 11.74
C HIS A 73 -7.23 5.35 12.55
N ILE A 74 -8.12 4.38 12.62
CA ILE A 74 -9.23 4.38 13.58
C ILE A 74 -8.67 4.12 14.99
N ASP A 75 -9.51 4.27 16.01
CA ASP A 75 -9.16 3.90 17.38
C ASP A 75 -8.75 2.41 17.47
N ASP A 76 -7.67 2.13 18.22
CA ASP A 76 -7.09 0.77 18.31
C ASP A 76 -8.07 -0.24 18.94
N MET A 77 -8.85 0.17 19.97
CA MET A 77 -9.85 -0.68 20.60
C MET A 77 -11.03 -0.95 19.66
N LEU A 78 -11.41 0.04 18.85
CA LEU A 78 -12.41 -0.17 17.80
C LEU A 78 -11.89 -1.18 16.77
N ASN A 79 -10.65 -1.04 16.33
CA ASN A 79 -10.04 -1.98 15.38
C ASN A 79 -10.02 -3.42 15.93
N GLU A 80 -9.63 -3.62 17.17
CA GLU A 80 -9.65 -4.94 17.82
C GLU A 80 -11.05 -5.55 17.85
N ARG A 81 -12.08 -4.75 18.19
CA ARG A 81 -13.47 -5.20 18.20
C ARG A 81 -13.95 -5.56 16.80
N LEU A 82 -13.61 -4.77 15.78
CA LEU A 82 -13.95 -5.09 14.39
C LEU A 82 -13.26 -6.38 13.92
N LEU A 83 -12.00 -6.60 14.30
CA LEU A 83 -11.25 -7.81 13.95
C LEU A 83 -11.79 -9.07 14.67
N SER A 84 -12.40 -8.92 15.85
CA SER A 84 -13.03 -10.04 16.57
C SER A 84 -14.29 -10.57 15.87
N ILE A 85 -14.83 -9.83 14.92
CA ILE A 85 -16.01 -10.26 14.13
C ILE A 85 -15.53 -11.14 12.99
N LEU A 86 -15.89 -12.43 13.05
CA LEU A 86 -15.44 -13.48 12.13
C LEU A 86 -16.41 -13.76 10.97
N SER A 87 -17.63 -13.22 11.04
CA SER A 87 -18.64 -13.33 9.98
C SER A 87 -19.43 -12.04 9.91
N THR A 88 -20.08 -11.76 8.78
CA THR A 88 -20.94 -10.59 8.64
C THR A 88 -21.90 -10.46 9.82
N LYS A 89 -21.96 -9.26 10.39
CA LYS A 89 -22.93 -8.85 11.40
C LYS A 89 -23.74 -7.70 10.85
N GLU A 90 -25.03 -7.91 10.84
CA GLU A 90 -26.02 -6.93 10.41
C GLU A 90 -26.74 -6.26 11.58
N ASN A 91 -27.18 -5.04 11.37
CA ASN A 91 -27.93 -4.24 12.34
C ASN A 91 -27.26 -4.18 13.72
N VAL A 92 -25.94 -3.98 13.72
CA VAL A 92 -25.13 -3.89 14.94
C VAL A 92 -25.36 -2.54 15.59
N ASN A 93 -25.72 -2.53 16.90
CA ASN A 93 -25.69 -1.33 17.71
C ASN A 93 -24.23 -0.92 17.96
N LEU A 94 -23.91 0.33 17.63
CA LEU A 94 -22.54 0.84 17.72
C LEU A 94 -22.00 0.94 19.15
N GLU A 95 -22.86 0.99 20.18
CA GLU A 95 -22.45 0.93 21.58
C GLU A 95 -21.62 -0.33 21.87
N THR A 96 -21.97 -1.46 21.24
CA THR A 96 -21.23 -2.72 21.40
C THR A 96 -19.80 -2.64 20.84
N LEU A 97 -19.54 -1.66 19.99
CA LEU A 97 -18.22 -1.35 19.42
C LEU A 97 -17.46 -0.28 20.21
N GLY A 98 -18.07 0.26 21.28
CA GLY A 98 -17.46 1.22 22.19
C GLY A 98 -17.75 2.67 21.90
N PHE A 99 -18.65 2.97 20.98
CA PHE A 99 -19.15 4.32 20.80
C PHE A 99 -20.00 4.73 22.01
N SER A 100 -19.98 6.01 22.36
CA SER A 100 -20.85 6.51 23.42
C SER A 100 -22.33 6.39 23.02
N GLU A 101 -23.23 6.29 24.00
CA GLU A 101 -24.69 6.24 23.76
C GLU A 101 -25.15 7.47 22.96
N GLU A 102 -24.59 8.65 23.27
CA GLU A 102 -24.93 9.89 22.58
C GLU A 102 -24.51 9.88 21.11
N ALA A 103 -23.29 9.40 20.80
CA ALA A 103 -22.78 9.33 19.43
C ALA A 103 -23.44 8.24 18.60
N SER A 104 -23.87 7.13 19.22
CA SER A 104 -24.37 5.93 18.54
C SER A 104 -25.89 5.86 18.43
N LYS A 105 -26.62 6.76 19.06
CA LYS A 105 -28.07 6.74 19.12
C LYS A 105 -28.74 6.74 17.74
N GLY A 106 -29.52 5.70 17.47
CA GLY A 106 -30.26 5.53 16.20
C GLY A 106 -29.38 4.97 15.06
N TYR A 107 -28.08 4.75 15.26
CA TYR A 107 -27.24 4.17 14.22
C TYR A 107 -27.27 2.65 14.25
N GLN A 108 -27.28 2.08 13.03
CA GLN A 108 -27.13 0.66 12.77
C GLN A 108 -25.97 0.43 11.82
N ALA A 109 -25.24 -0.66 12.00
CA ALA A 109 -24.11 -1.00 11.13
C ALA A 109 -24.21 -2.39 10.54
N ILE A 110 -23.64 -2.54 9.34
CA ILE A 110 -23.16 -3.83 8.81
C ILE A 110 -21.66 -3.85 8.94
N ILE A 111 -21.13 -4.93 9.50
CA ILE A 111 -19.70 -5.16 9.66
C ILE A 111 -19.36 -6.45 8.95
N THR A 112 -18.59 -6.34 7.89
CA THR A 112 -18.22 -7.50 7.09
C THR A 112 -16.70 -7.69 7.12
N PRO A 113 -16.21 -8.85 7.60
CA PRO A 113 -14.80 -9.20 7.51
C PRO A 113 -14.36 -9.33 6.05
N ILE A 114 -13.21 -8.76 5.72
CA ILE A 114 -12.59 -8.88 4.40
C ILE A 114 -11.57 -10.02 4.50
N ASP A 115 -12.03 -11.24 4.21
CA ASP A 115 -11.22 -12.45 4.25
C ASP A 115 -11.07 -13.02 2.84
N ILE A 116 -9.85 -13.20 2.37
CA ILE A 116 -9.55 -13.79 1.05
C ILE A 116 -8.53 -14.91 1.25
N ALA A 117 -8.82 -16.09 0.70
CA ALA A 117 -7.97 -17.27 0.77
C ALA A 117 -7.54 -17.66 2.20
N GLY A 118 -8.40 -17.39 3.19
CA GLY A 118 -8.13 -17.71 4.61
C GLY A 118 -7.29 -16.64 5.33
N GLU A 119 -6.97 -15.54 4.69
CA GLU A 119 -6.27 -14.42 5.29
C GLU A 119 -7.19 -13.21 5.48
N ARG A 120 -7.13 -12.60 6.69
CA ARG A 120 -7.84 -11.36 7.01
C ARG A 120 -7.08 -10.17 6.47
N PHE A 121 -7.70 -9.41 5.56
CA PHE A 121 -7.15 -8.16 5.00
C PHE A 121 -7.64 -6.93 5.74
N GLY A 122 -8.88 -6.96 6.25
CA GLY A 122 -9.47 -5.80 6.89
C GLY A 122 -10.95 -5.97 7.22
N THR A 123 -11.64 -4.86 7.32
CA THR A 123 -13.07 -4.81 7.62
C THR A 123 -13.77 -3.78 6.73
N LEU A 124 -14.88 -4.16 6.12
CA LEU A 124 -15.83 -3.24 5.52
C LEU A 124 -16.84 -2.84 6.60
N PHE A 125 -16.89 -1.55 6.93
CA PHE A 125 -17.74 -0.98 7.94
C PHE A 125 -18.75 -0.02 7.28
N ILE A 126 -20.03 -0.35 7.37
CA ILE A 126 -21.13 0.37 6.73
C ILE A 126 -22.10 0.77 7.83
N TYR A 127 -22.57 2.03 7.86
CA TYR A 127 -23.51 2.47 8.87
C TYR A 127 -24.48 3.53 8.35
N LYS A 128 -25.71 3.50 8.86
CA LYS A 128 -26.77 4.49 8.62
C LYS A 128 -27.53 4.79 9.90
N LYS A 129 -28.40 5.80 9.85
CA LYS A 129 -29.16 6.27 11.01
C LYS A 129 -30.64 6.05 10.78
N ASP A 130 -31.37 5.71 11.86
CA ASP A 130 -32.81 5.59 11.93
C ASP A 130 -33.46 4.59 10.95
N GLU A 131 -32.66 3.70 10.35
CA GLU A 131 -33.10 2.64 9.46
C GLU A 131 -32.36 1.33 9.75
N VAL A 132 -33.03 0.20 9.47
CA VAL A 132 -32.42 -1.13 9.54
C VAL A 132 -31.98 -1.59 8.15
N TYR A 133 -31.05 -2.53 8.11
CA TYR A 133 -30.61 -3.18 6.88
C TYR A 133 -31.47 -4.39 6.59
N GLU A 134 -31.88 -4.53 5.34
CA GLU A 134 -32.64 -5.66 4.82
C GLU A 134 -31.71 -6.71 4.18
N ILE A 135 -32.25 -7.88 3.83
CA ILE A 135 -31.50 -8.99 3.23
C ILE A 135 -30.76 -8.55 1.95
N ASP A 136 -31.38 -7.73 1.10
CA ASP A 136 -30.76 -7.23 -0.13
C ASP A 136 -29.54 -6.37 0.19
N ASP A 137 -29.56 -5.58 1.27
CA ASP A 137 -28.43 -4.75 1.70
C ASP A 137 -27.26 -5.64 2.22
N ILE A 138 -27.58 -6.71 2.94
CA ILE A 138 -26.60 -7.66 3.45
C ILE A 138 -25.90 -8.37 2.27
N ILE A 139 -26.67 -8.88 1.30
CA ILE A 139 -26.14 -9.52 0.10
C ILE A 139 -25.21 -8.57 -0.67
N LEU A 140 -25.62 -7.30 -0.84
CA LEU A 140 -24.84 -6.30 -1.55
C LEU A 140 -23.56 -5.91 -0.78
N SER A 141 -23.60 -5.87 0.55
CA SER A 141 -22.43 -5.60 1.37
C SER A 141 -21.42 -6.74 1.32
N GLU A 142 -21.84 -8.00 1.39
CA GLU A 142 -20.98 -9.17 1.25
C GLU A 142 -20.36 -9.26 -0.15
N TYR A 143 -21.16 -8.97 -1.17
CA TYR A 143 -20.66 -8.89 -2.54
C TYR A 143 -19.63 -7.76 -2.71
N GLY A 144 -19.93 -6.56 -2.18
CA GLY A 144 -19.01 -5.44 -2.16
C GLY A 144 -17.72 -5.77 -1.41
N THR A 145 -17.82 -6.49 -0.30
CA THR A 145 -16.67 -6.97 0.47
C THR A 145 -15.75 -7.87 -0.35
N THR A 146 -16.33 -8.75 -1.16
CA THR A 146 -15.55 -9.60 -2.08
C THR A 146 -14.77 -8.76 -3.08
N VAL A 147 -15.39 -7.72 -3.66
CA VAL A 147 -14.72 -6.80 -4.60
C VAL A 147 -13.60 -6.04 -3.91
N VAL A 148 -13.85 -5.49 -2.72
CA VAL A 148 -12.80 -4.83 -1.91
C VAL A 148 -11.66 -5.78 -1.60
N GLY A 149 -11.96 -7.01 -1.20
CA GLY A 149 -10.95 -8.02 -0.86
C GLY A 149 -10.07 -8.39 -2.04
N LEU A 150 -10.66 -8.57 -3.23
CA LEU A 150 -9.90 -8.82 -4.46
C LEU A 150 -8.95 -7.66 -4.80
N GLU A 151 -9.39 -6.43 -4.61
CA GLU A 151 -8.57 -5.26 -4.86
C GLU A 151 -7.45 -5.11 -3.81
N MET A 152 -7.71 -5.43 -2.54
CA MET A 152 -6.68 -5.48 -1.51
C MET A 152 -5.63 -6.54 -1.84
N LEU A 153 -6.05 -7.73 -2.22
CA LEU A 153 -5.14 -8.80 -2.63
C LEU A 153 -4.30 -8.40 -3.85
N ARG A 154 -4.92 -7.75 -4.83
CA ARG A 154 -4.22 -7.24 -6.00
C ARG A 154 -3.17 -6.21 -5.61
N SER A 155 -3.50 -5.24 -4.75
CA SER A 155 -2.56 -4.21 -4.28
C SER A 155 -1.35 -4.82 -3.57
N VAL A 156 -1.56 -5.82 -2.70
CA VAL A 156 -0.48 -6.54 -2.01
C VAL A 156 0.40 -7.31 -3.00
N ASN A 157 -0.19 -7.96 -3.98
CA ASN A 157 0.57 -8.70 -5.00
C ASN A 157 1.37 -7.76 -5.91
N GLU A 158 0.82 -6.61 -6.30
CA GLU A 158 1.53 -5.60 -7.09
C GLU A 158 2.72 -5.01 -6.32
N GLU A 159 2.55 -4.72 -5.03
CA GLU A 159 3.64 -4.23 -4.17
C GLU A 159 4.75 -5.28 -4.03
N SER A 160 4.40 -6.53 -3.73
CA SER A 160 5.36 -7.65 -3.64
C SER A 160 6.07 -7.92 -4.97
N ALA A 161 5.37 -7.85 -6.10
CA ALA A 161 5.97 -8.01 -7.42
C ALA A 161 6.95 -6.88 -7.75
N GLU A 162 6.65 -5.64 -7.37
CA GLU A 162 7.54 -4.50 -7.58
C GLU A 162 8.79 -4.59 -6.68
N GLU A 163 8.64 -5.02 -5.42
CA GLU A 163 9.79 -5.29 -4.53
C GLU A 163 10.70 -6.38 -5.12
N THR A 164 10.12 -7.50 -5.56
CA THR A 164 10.88 -8.59 -6.20
C THR A 164 11.58 -8.10 -7.47
N ARG A 165 10.91 -7.27 -8.26
CA ARG A 165 11.51 -6.68 -9.46
C ARG A 165 12.70 -5.78 -9.13
N LYS A 166 12.58 -4.92 -8.11
CA LYS A 166 13.68 -4.07 -7.62
C LYS A 166 14.88 -4.90 -7.19
N GLU A 167 14.63 -5.98 -6.43
CA GLU A 167 15.65 -6.93 -6.00
C GLU A 167 16.38 -7.54 -7.18
N HIS A 168 15.66 -8.12 -8.15
CA HIS A 168 16.25 -8.74 -9.33
C HIS A 168 17.08 -7.78 -10.17
N ILE A 169 16.64 -6.52 -10.33
CA ILE A 169 17.41 -5.50 -11.05
C ILE A 169 18.77 -5.28 -10.39
N VAL A 170 18.80 -5.11 -9.06
CA VAL A 170 20.03 -4.86 -8.32
C VAL A 170 20.96 -6.07 -8.37
N GLN A 171 20.44 -7.27 -8.11
CA GLN A 171 21.22 -8.51 -8.15
C GLN A 171 21.81 -8.75 -9.55
N SER A 172 21.03 -8.51 -10.60
CA SER A 172 21.49 -8.60 -11.98
C SER A 172 22.62 -7.58 -12.27
N ALA A 173 22.46 -6.33 -11.82
CA ALA A 173 23.48 -5.31 -11.98
C ALA A 173 24.80 -5.72 -11.29
N ILE A 174 24.71 -6.17 -10.05
CA ILE A 174 25.89 -6.62 -9.26
C ILE A 174 26.57 -7.81 -9.94
N SER A 175 25.82 -8.78 -10.45
CA SER A 175 26.39 -9.97 -11.12
C SER A 175 27.22 -9.66 -12.38
N THR A 176 27.02 -8.49 -12.98
CA THR A 176 27.80 -8.04 -14.15
C THR A 176 29.14 -7.39 -13.77
N LEU A 177 29.34 -7.08 -12.49
CA LEU A 177 30.55 -6.42 -12.02
C LEU A 177 31.72 -7.40 -11.88
N SER A 178 32.90 -6.94 -12.27
CA SER A 178 34.16 -7.59 -11.84
C SER A 178 34.39 -7.33 -10.35
N TYR A 179 35.29 -8.09 -9.74
CA TYR A 179 35.68 -7.90 -8.33
C TYR A 179 36.04 -6.45 -8.02
N SER A 180 36.91 -5.85 -8.85
CA SER A 180 37.35 -4.45 -8.65
C SER A 180 36.23 -3.43 -8.85
N GLU A 181 35.27 -3.71 -9.75
CA GLU A 181 34.11 -2.85 -9.95
C GLU A 181 33.13 -2.96 -8.76
N LEU A 182 32.97 -4.14 -8.18
CA LEU A 182 32.14 -4.32 -6.98
C LEU A 182 32.75 -3.61 -5.78
N GLU A 183 34.07 -3.69 -5.58
CA GLU A 183 34.82 -2.91 -4.58
C GLU A 183 34.57 -1.40 -4.78
N ALA A 184 34.67 -0.93 -6.02
CA ALA A 184 34.40 0.46 -6.35
C ALA A 184 32.95 0.87 -5.95
N ILE A 185 31.97 0.05 -6.25
CA ILE A 185 30.56 0.31 -5.89
C ILE A 185 30.38 0.37 -4.37
N ILE A 186 30.92 -0.60 -3.63
CA ILE A 186 30.84 -0.61 -2.16
C ILE A 186 31.38 0.71 -1.59
N HIS A 187 32.59 1.13 -2.01
CA HIS A 187 33.17 2.37 -1.52
C HIS A 187 32.43 3.64 -1.97
N ILE A 188 31.84 3.63 -3.17
CA ILE A 188 30.99 4.72 -3.64
C ILE A 188 29.78 4.90 -2.71
N PHE A 189 29.10 3.79 -2.39
CA PHE A 189 27.91 3.83 -1.54
C PHE A 189 28.24 4.07 -0.07
N ASP A 190 29.42 3.68 0.42
CA ASP A 190 29.90 4.05 1.77
C ASP A 190 30.19 5.55 1.90
N GLU A 191 30.61 6.21 0.81
CA GLU A 191 30.92 7.64 0.79
C GLU A 191 29.69 8.50 0.47
N LEU A 192 28.61 7.87 -0.02
CA LEU A 192 27.36 8.53 -0.32
C LEU A 192 26.53 8.71 0.97
N ASP A 193 26.35 9.96 1.40
CA ASP A 193 25.53 10.28 2.57
C ASP A 193 24.05 10.33 2.17
N GLY A 194 23.37 9.19 2.31
CA GLY A 194 21.96 9.02 1.94
C GLY A 194 21.76 8.53 0.50
N THR A 195 20.73 9.03 -0.18
CA THR A 195 20.30 8.54 -1.50
C THR A 195 20.87 9.31 -2.68
N GLU A 196 21.55 10.42 -2.44
CA GLU A 196 22.15 11.24 -3.49
C GLU A 196 23.37 12.04 -2.99
N GLY A 197 24.31 12.34 -3.90
CA GLY A 197 25.51 13.12 -3.55
C GLY A 197 26.46 13.34 -4.71
N ILE A 198 27.50 14.16 -4.47
CA ILE A 198 28.56 14.41 -5.45
C ILE A 198 29.83 13.68 -5.00
N LEU A 199 30.33 12.81 -5.85
CA LEU A 199 31.54 12.02 -5.61
C LEU A 199 32.64 12.37 -6.59
N VAL A 200 33.89 12.34 -6.10
CA VAL A 200 35.07 12.56 -6.92
C VAL A 200 35.75 11.22 -7.20
N ALA A 201 35.48 10.65 -8.38
CA ALA A 201 35.97 9.31 -8.76
C ALA A 201 37.48 9.10 -8.60
N SER A 202 38.32 10.13 -8.84
CA SER A 202 39.74 10.04 -8.63
C SER A 202 40.12 9.87 -7.15
N LYS A 203 39.43 10.55 -6.23
CA LYS A 203 39.71 10.40 -4.80
C LYS A 203 39.34 9.00 -4.27
N ILE A 204 38.24 8.43 -4.77
CA ILE A 204 37.86 7.07 -4.42
C ILE A 204 38.88 6.08 -5.01
N ALA A 205 39.25 6.26 -6.29
CA ALA A 205 40.27 5.44 -6.98
C ALA A 205 41.59 5.39 -6.22
N ASP A 206 42.12 6.55 -5.82
CA ASP A 206 43.37 6.68 -5.08
C ASP A 206 43.32 5.99 -3.71
N ARG A 207 42.16 6.07 -3.01
CA ARG A 207 41.97 5.47 -1.70
C ARG A 207 41.89 3.94 -1.74
N VAL A 208 41.25 3.41 -2.77
CA VAL A 208 40.98 1.97 -2.91
C VAL A 208 42.04 1.24 -3.69
N GLY A 209 42.97 1.97 -4.31
CA GLY A 209 44.07 1.40 -5.13
C GLY A 209 43.59 0.85 -6.48
N ILE A 210 42.51 1.41 -7.03
CA ILE A 210 41.92 1.07 -8.34
C ILE A 210 42.05 2.24 -9.30
N THR A 211 41.79 2.00 -10.59
CA THR A 211 41.84 3.08 -11.57
C THR A 211 40.52 3.83 -11.68
N ARG A 212 40.52 5.11 -12.04
CA ARG A 212 39.33 5.90 -12.29
C ARG A 212 38.40 5.25 -13.33
N SER A 213 38.98 4.54 -14.32
CA SER A 213 38.18 3.86 -15.35
C SER A 213 37.32 2.73 -14.78
N VAL A 214 37.81 2.00 -13.77
CA VAL A 214 37.01 0.97 -13.06
C VAL A 214 35.80 1.58 -12.41
N ILE A 215 35.96 2.71 -11.71
CA ILE A 215 34.84 3.44 -11.07
C ILE A 215 33.84 3.90 -12.11
N VAL A 216 34.29 4.52 -13.19
CA VAL A 216 33.40 5.01 -14.27
C VAL A 216 32.65 3.86 -14.93
N ASN A 217 33.31 2.72 -15.16
CA ASN A 217 32.66 1.55 -15.74
C ASN A 217 31.59 0.94 -14.78
N ALA A 218 31.91 0.83 -13.50
CA ALA A 218 30.98 0.35 -12.48
C ALA A 218 29.74 1.24 -12.41
N LEU A 219 29.92 2.56 -12.34
CA LEU A 219 28.80 3.52 -12.35
C LEU A 219 27.97 3.41 -13.64
N ARG A 220 28.59 3.27 -14.80
CA ARG A 220 27.88 3.12 -16.08
C ARG A 220 27.04 1.84 -16.11
N LYS A 221 27.53 0.72 -15.57
CA LYS A 221 26.77 -0.53 -15.46
C LYS A 221 25.55 -0.36 -14.59
N PHE A 222 25.69 0.28 -13.43
CA PHE A 222 24.58 0.57 -12.51
C PHE A 222 23.57 1.54 -13.09
N GLU A 223 24.02 2.57 -13.81
CA GLU A 223 23.15 3.49 -14.53
C GLU A 223 22.39 2.79 -15.66
N SER A 224 23.07 1.96 -16.45
CA SER A 224 22.44 1.18 -17.53
C SER A 224 21.41 0.17 -17.02
N ALA A 225 21.60 -0.35 -15.81
CA ALA A 225 20.64 -1.23 -15.13
C ALA A 225 19.50 -0.46 -14.45
N GLY A 226 19.53 0.87 -14.40
CA GLY A 226 18.52 1.68 -13.72
C GLY A 226 18.61 1.66 -12.20
N VAL A 227 19.75 1.28 -11.64
CA VAL A 227 19.99 1.30 -10.18
C VAL A 227 20.28 2.72 -9.69
N ILE A 228 21.01 3.50 -10.48
CA ILE A 228 21.37 4.88 -10.20
C ILE A 228 21.14 5.77 -11.44
N GLU A 229 21.04 7.07 -11.20
CA GLU A 229 21.24 8.12 -12.21
C GLU A 229 22.58 8.79 -11.92
N SER A 230 23.38 9.09 -12.96
CA SER A 230 24.63 9.82 -12.81
C SER A 230 24.71 11.03 -13.74
N ARG A 231 25.33 12.12 -13.25
CA ARG A 231 25.55 13.33 -14.03
C ARG A 231 26.94 13.92 -13.75
N SER A 232 27.68 14.23 -14.79
CA SER A 232 28.96 14.91 -14.61
C SER A 232 28.75 16.35 -14.14
N SER A 233 29.42 16.73 -13.05
CA SER A 233 29.42 18.08 -12.50
C SER A 233 30.76 18.80 -12.78
N GLY A 234 31.44 18.41 -13.85
CA GLY A 234 32.71 19.00 -14.27
C GLY A 234 33.82 18.77 -13.22
N MET A 235 34.50 19.84 -12.83
CA MET A 235 35.58 19.78 -11.83
C MET A 235 35.09 19.38 -10.41
N LYS A 236 33.78 19.49 -10.11
CA LYS A 236 33.21 19.16 -8.82
C LYS A 236 33.02 17.65 -8.62
N GLY A 237 33.09 16.85 -9.70
CA GLY A 237 32.91 15.40 -9.63
C GLY A 237 31.70 14.88 -10.39
N THR A 238 31.17 13.76 -9.97
CA THR A 238 29.97 13.12 -10.53
C THR A 238 28.86 13.15 -9.48
N TYR A 239 27.73 13.74 -9.83
CA TYR A 239 26.51 13.63 -9.03
C TYR A 239 25.88 12.27 -9.28
N ILE A 240 25.49 11.59 -8.21
CA ILE A 240 24.84 10.29 -8.22
C ILE A 240 23.55 10.40 -7.44
N LYS A 241 22.50 9.80 -7.99
CA LYS A 241 21.21 9.63 -7.32
C LYS A 241 20.80 8.16 -7.39
N VAL A 242 20.47 7.57 -6.26
CA VAL A 242 19.97 6.20 -6.17
C VAL A 242 18.52 6.19 -6.61
N VAL A 243 18.21 5.36 -7.60
CA VAL A 243 16.83 5.16 -8.14
C VAL A 243 16.20 3.91 -7.54
N ASN A 244 17.02 2.87 -7.33
CA ASN A 244 16.60 1.61 -6.72
C ASN A 244 17.28 1.45 -5.36
N ASP A 245 16.51 1.73 -4.31
CA ASP A 245 16.97 1.73 -2.91
C ASP A 245 17.31 0.35 -2.36
N TYR A 246 16.85 -0.74 -2.99
CA TYR A 246 17.23 -2.12 -2.65
C TYR A 246 18.76 -2.36 -2.71
N VAL A 247 19.48 -1.54 -3.46
CA VAL A 247 20.95 -1.61 -3.58
C VAL A 247 21.65 -1.54 -2.21
N PHE A 248 21.14 -0.74 -1.27
CA PHE A 248 21.71 -0.65 0.07
C PHE A 248 21.63 -1.98 0.80
N THR A 249 20.44 -2.59 0.78
CA THR A 249 20.21 -3.90 1.40
C THR A 249 21.12 -4.98 0.82
N GLU A 250 21.29 -5.00 -0.50
CA GLU A 250 22.12 -6.03 -1.16
C GLU A 250 23.60 -5.82 -0.91
N LEU A 251 24.08 -4.57 -0.93
CA LEU A 251 25.49 -4.26 -0.60
C LEU A 251 25.82 -4.59 0.86
N ASP A 252 24.89 -4.37 1.79
CA ASP A 252 25.08 -4.72 3.20
C ASP A 252 25.16 -6.24 3.40
N LYS A 253 24.36 -7.04 2.67
CA LYS A 253 24.49 -8.51 2.66
C LYS A 253 25.87 -8.94 2.18
N ILE A 254 26.35 -8.40 1.06
CA ILE A 254 27.66 -8.73 0.49
C ILE A 254 28.80 -8.36 1.46
N LYS A 255 28.70 -7.21 2.13
CA LYS A 255 29.69 -6.81 3.15
C LYS A 255 29.70 -7.77 4.34
N ALA A 256 28.53 -8.20 4.80
CA ALA A 256 28.39 -9.15 5.92
C ALA A 256 28.99 -10.52 5.58
N GLU A 257 28.77 -11.03 4.37
CA GLU A 257 29.31 -12.30 3.89
C GLU A 257 30.85 -12.30 3.77
N ARG A 258 31.45 -11.14 3.50
CA ARG A 258 32.92 -11.01 3.40
C ARG A 258 33.64 -10.89 4.75
N ASN A 259 32.91 -10.49 5.78
CA ASN A 259 33.43 -10.33 7.14
C ASN A 259 33.33 -11.61 7.98
N ASN A 260 32.69 -12.67 7.45
CA ASN A 260 32.62 -14.00 8.01
C ASN A 260 33.60 -14.96 7.31
#